data_fc9374460facb7ab1208ff3fadaa8ccc
#
_entry.id   fc9374460facb7ab1208ff3fadaa8ccc
#
_cell.length_a   1.000
_cell.length_b   1.000
_cell.length_c   1.000
_cell.angle_alpha   90.00
_cell.angle_beta   90.00
_cell.angle_gamma   90.00
#
_symmetry.space_group_name_H-M   'P 1'
#
loop_
_entity.id
_entity.type
_entity.pdbx_description
1 polymer ?
#
loop_
_entity_poly.entity_id
_entity_poly.type
_entity_poly.pdbx_seq_one_letter_code
_entity_poly.pdbx_strand_id
1 'polypeptide(L)'
;MYTGLLHTHRTVAYLFLLATVALILLAIFRRISGTSSTDSKQALLAKIALISGHTQLLLGLGLYFLGPWFEQLTSNTAEVMKTAELRWFAVEHIGANLVGIVLLTIGNSKFKKAADGQSKDKAVLVYFGLGLLLIASRIPWDRLF
;
A
#
# COMPACT_ATOMS: atom_id res chain seq x y z
N MET A 1 -24.68 -0.51 1.93
CA MET A 1 -23.47 -1.05 2.62
C MET A 1 -22.26 -1.09 1.69
N TYR A 2 -22.29 -1.76 0.55
CA TYR A 2 -21.17 -1.85 -0.41
C TYR A 2 -20.65 -0.48 -0.86
N THR A 3 -21.53 0.44 -1.27
CA THR A 3 -21.14 1.79 -1.72
C THR A 3 -20.42 2.59 -0.63
N GLY A 4 -20.89 2.52 0.62
CA GLY A 4 -20.23 3.19 1.75
C GLY A 4 -18.82 2.62 1.99
N LEU A 5 -18.67 1.29 1.94
CA LEU A 5 -17.38 0.62 2.08
C LEU A 5 -16.41 1.02 0.94
N LEU A 6 -16.93 1.16 -0.30
CA LEU A 6 -16.14 1.61 -1.44
C LEU A 6 -15.64 3.06 -1.27
N HIS A 7 -16.51 3.96 -0.79
CA HIS A 7 -16.10 5.35 -0.50
C HIS A 7 -15.04 5.40 0.60
N THR A 8 -15.22 4.64 1.68
CA THR A 8 -14.22 4.55 2.76
C THR A 8 -12.89 4.00 2.24
N HIS A 9 -12.92 2.94 1.42
CA HIS A 9 -11.74 2.37 0.79
C HIS A 9 -10.99 3.43 -0.05
N ARG A 10 -11.70 4.23 -0.86
CA ARG A 10 -11.10 5.33 -1.63
C ARG A 10 -10.47 6.40 -0.72
N THR A 11 -11.19 6.83 0.31
CA THR A 11 -10.70 7.86 1.24
C THR A 11 -9.44 7.42 1.97
N VAL A 12 -9.41 6.18 2.47
CA VAL A 12 -8.22 5.61 3.13
C VAL A 12 -7.07 5.43 2.15
N ALA A 13 -7.35 5.16 0.86
CA ALA A 13 -6.31 5.10 -0.17
C ALA A 13 -5.56 6.43 -0.32
N TYR A 14 -6.25 7.57 -0.32
CA TYR A 14 -5.59 8.87 -0.36
C TYR A 14 -4.69 9.10 0.87
N LEU A 15 -5.16 8.77 2.06
CA LEU A 15 -4.36 8.88 3.29
C LEU A 15 -3.10 8.02 3.21
N PHE A 16 -3.25 6.77 2.78
CA PHE A 16 -2.15 5.82 2.59
C PHE A 16 -1.11 6.34 1.59
N LEU A 17 -1.56 6.79 0.41
CA LEU A 17 -0.69 7.29 -0.66
C LEU A 17 0.07 8.54 -0.20
N LEU A 18 -0.64 9.51 0.37
CA LEU A 18 -0.04 10.76 0.85
C LEU A 18 1.01 10.51 1.94
N ALA A 19 0.67 9.70 2.95
CA ALA A 19 1.60 9.38 4.04
C ALA A 19 2.84 8.62 3.54
N THR A 20 2.66 7.66 2.63
CA THR A 20 3.76 6.85 2.11
C THR A 20 4.67 7.68 1.19
N VAL A 21 4.11 8.49 0.31
CA VAL A 21 4.88 9.40 -0.55
C VAL A 21 5.65 10.42 0.30
N ALA A 22 4.99 11.06 1.28
CA ALA A 22 5.64 12.00 2.18
C ALA A 22 6.80 11.37 2.96
N LEU A 23 6.62 10.12 3.44
CA LEU A 23 7.67 9.36 4.12
C LEU A 23 8.88 9.12 3.21
N ILE A 24 8.64 8.72 1.96
CA ILE A 24 9.70 8.45 0.97
C ILE A 24 10.44 9.75 0.61
N LEU A 25 9.70 10.83 0.34
CA LEU A 25 10.30 12.13 0.03
C LEU A 25 11.14 12.66 1.19
N LEU A 26 10.68 12.49 2.43
CA LEU A 26 11.45 12.87 3.62
C LEU A 26 12.75 12.05 3.72
N ALA A 27 12.70 10.74 3.47
CA ALA A 27 13.89 9.89 3.48
C ALA A 27 14.90 10.29 2.37
N ILE A 28 14.42 10.61 1.17
CA ILE A 28 15.25 11.12 0.06
C ILE A 28 15.90 12.44 0.46
N PHE A 29 15.11 13.40 0.94
CA PHE A 29 15.61 14.71 1.35
C PHE A 29 16.71 14.60 2.41
N ARG A 30 16.50 13.76 3.43
CA ARG A 30 17.47 13.52 4.51
C ARG A 30 18.78 12.94 3.99
N ARG A 31 18.73 12.03 3.04
CA ARG A 31 19.94 11.47 2.41
C ARG A 31 20.70 12.49 1.59
N ILE A 32 20.02 13.35 0.86
CA ILE A 32 20.64 14.42 0.06
C ILE A 32 21.25 15.50 0.96
N SER A 33 20.54 15.89 2.03
CA SER A 33 21.01 16.92 2.96
C SER A 33 22.05 16.43 3.99
N GLY A 34 22.37 15.14 4.01
CA GLY A 34 23.29 14.56 4.97
C GLY A 34 22.78 14.54 6.42
N THR A 35 21.48 14.79 6.64
CA THR A 35 20.88 14.83 7.98
C THR A 35 20.59 13.42 8.47
N SER A 36 21.32 12.96 9.48
CA SER A 36 21.18 11.59 10.00
C SER A 36 20.41 11.49 11.34
N SER A 37 19.83 12.58 11.83
CA SER A 37 19.08 12.57 13.10
C SER A 37 17.80 11.75 12.98
N THR A 38 17.45 11.02 14.04
CA THR A 38 16.14 10.36 14.15
C THR A 38 15.05 11.42 14.27
N ASP A 39 14.12 11.43 13.31
CA ASP A 39 13.04 12.41 13.26
C ASP A 39 11.71 11.76 13.70
N SER A 40 11.05 12.38 14.68
CA SER A 40 9.71 11.97 15.12
C SER A 40 8.68 12.02 14.00
N LYS A 41 8.82 12.94 13.04
CA LYS A 41 7.97 13.07 11.85
C LYS A 41 8.06 11.83 10.95
N GLN A 42 9.28 11.32 10.74
CA GLN A 42 9.49 10.11 9.95
C GLN A 42 8.83 8.90 10.62
N ALA A 43 8.95 8.75 11.94
CA ALA A 43 8.29 7.69 12.69
C ALA A 43 6.76 7.80 12.63
N LEU A 44 6.23 9.02 12.72
CA LEU A 44 4.79 9.29 12.60
C LEU A 44 4.27 8.93 11.21
N LEU A 45 4.94 9.38 10.14
CA LEU A 45 4.56 9.06 8.76
C LEU A 45 4.62 7.56 8.49
N ALA A 46 5.66 6.86 8.96
CA ALA A 46 5.77 5.40 8.83
C ALA A 46 4.61 4.68 9.54
N LYS A 47 4.22 5.15 10.72
CA LYS A 47 3.07 4.62 11.46
C LYS A 47 1.75 4.85 10.74
N ILE A 48 1.52 6.07 10.22
CA ILE A 48 0.30 6.41 9.46
C ILE A 48 0.24 5.56 8.19
N ALA A 49 1.32 5.49 7.41
CA ALA A 49 1.39 4.66 6.19
C ALA A 49 1.09 3.19 6.49
N LEU A 50 1.66 2.63 7.55
CA LEU A 50 1.44 1.24 7.92
C LEU A 50 -0.01 0.98 8.35
N ILE A 51 -0.57 1.81 9.24
CA ILE A 51 -1.94 1.63 9.74
C ILE A 51 -2.95 1.81 8.60
N SER A 52 -2.83 2.89 7.82
CA SER A 52 -3.73 3.13 6.69
C SER A 52 -3.61 2.03 5.62
N GLY A 53 -2.40 1.52 5.37
CA GLY A 53 -2.18 0.40 4.45
C GLY A 53 -2.87 -0.89 4.91
N HIS A 54 -2.75 -1.27 6.18
CA HIS A 54 -3.47 -2.44 6.72
C HIS A 54 -4.99 -2.22 6.74
N THR A 55 -5.46 -1.02 7.10
CA THR A 55 -6.89 -0.67 7.03
C THR A 55 -7.39 -0.78 5.59
N GLN A 56 -6.61 -0.29 4.62
CA GLN A 56 -6.91 -0.39 3.20
C GLN A 56 -7.04 -1.84 2.73
N LEU A 57 -6.15 -2.72 3.20
CA LEU A 57 -6.22 -4.15 2.90
C LEU A 57 -7.49 -4.78 3.47
N LEU A 58 -7.83 -4.50 4.72
CA LEU A 58 -9.05 -5.03 5.35
C LEU A 58 -10.33 -4.56 4.63
N LEU A 59 -10.41 -3.26 4.29
CA LEU A 59 -11.53 -2.71 3.52
C LEU A 59 -11.60 -3.34 2.13
N GLY A 60 -10.44 -3.53 1.48
CA GLY A 60 -10.34 -4.18 0.18
C GLY A 60 -10.79 -5.64 0.21
N LEU A 61 -10.41 -6.41 1.24
CA LEU A 61 -10.89 -7.77 1.45
C LEU A 61 -12.42 -7.78 1.66
N GLY A 62 -12.95 -6.85 2.46
CA GLY A 62 -14.39 -6.67 2.61
C GLY A 62 -15.10 -6.45 1.27
N LEU A 63 -14.58 -5.55 0.43
CA LEU A 63 -15.11 -5.30 -0.92
C LEU A 63 -14.99 -6.51 -1.84
N TYR A 64 -13.92 -7.28 -1.71
CA TYR A 64 -13.66 -8.46 -2.50
C TYR A 64 -14.69 -9.56 -2.25
N PHE A 65 -15.02 -9.83 -0.98
CA PHE A 65 -15.99 -10.86 -0.60
C PHE A 65 -17.44 -10.41 -0.69
N LEU A 66 -17.74 -9.12 -0.47
CA LEU A 66 -19.09 -8.57 -0.57
C LEU A 66 -19.45 -8.16 -2.00
N GLY A 67 -18.45 -8.01 -2.87
CA GLY A 67 -18.61 -7.71 -4.28
C GLY A 67 -18.58 -8.98 -5.15
N PRO A 68 -18.57 -8.82 -6.48
CA PRO A 68 -18.64 -9.95 -7.40
C PRO A 68 -17.32 -10.69 -7.61
N TRP A 69 -16.19 -10.16 -7.11
CA TRP A 69 -14.86 -10.57 -7.55
C TRP A 69 -14.48 -11.98 -7.10
N PHE A 70 -14.79 -12.32 -5.84
CA PHE A 70 -14.52 -13.65 -5.30
C PHE A 70 -15.40 -14.71 -5.96
N GLU A 71 -16.69 -14.42 -6.13
CA GLU A 71 -17.62 -15.33 -6.81
C GLU A 71 -17.22 -15.55 -8.27
N GLN A 72 -16.89 -14.49 -8.99
CA GLN A 72 -16.41 -14.59 -10.38
C GLN A 72 -15.14 -15.43 -10.50
N LEU A 73 -14.16 -15.20 -9.59
CA LEU A 73 -12.93 -15.98 -9.61
C LEU A 73 -13.17 -17.46 -9.36
N THR A 74 -14.05 -17.82 -8.43
CA THR A 74 -14.31 -19.24 -8.06
C THR A 74 -15.23 -19.95 -9.02
N SER A 75 -16.22 -19.27 -9.61
CA SER A 75 -17.22 -19.86 -10.51
C SER A 75 -16.77 -19.90 -11.97
N ASN A 76 -15.96 -18.91 -12.41
CA ASN A 76 -15.56 -18.73 -13.80
C ASN A 76 -14.04 -18.44 -13.93
N THR A 77 -13.22 -19.19 -13.24
CA THR A 77 -11.75 -18.97 -13.18
C THR A 77 -11.12 -18.81 -14.57
N ALA A 78 -11.51 -19.66 -15.53
CA ALA A 78 -10.95 -19.63 -16.88
C ALA A 78 -11.27 -18.31 -17.60
N GLU A 79 -12.48 -17.78 -17.45
CA GLU A 79 -12.88 -16.50 -18.05
C GLU A 79 -12.20 -15.31 -17.36
N VAL A 80 -12.12 -15.35 -16.03
CA VAL A 80 -11.40 -14.33 -15.26
C VAL A 80 -9.94 -14.24 -15.69
N MET A 81 -9.28 -15.36 -15.89
CA MET A 81 -7.87 -15.38 -16.30
C MET A 81 -7.64 -14.90 -17.73
N LYS A 82 -8.63 -15.09 -18.63
CA LYS A 82 -8.56 -14.64 -20.04
C LYS A 82 -8.92 -13.16 -20.21
N THR A 83 -9.84 -12.64 -19.39
CA THR A 83 -10.35 -11.27 -19.51
C THR A 83 -9.50 -10.32 -18.66
N ALA A 84 -8.81 -9.39 -19.28
CA ALA A 84 -7.86 -8.48 -18.62
C ALA A 84 -8.51 -7.69 -17.46
N GLU A 85 -9.71 -7.14 -17.67
CA GLU A 85 -10.41 -6.37 -16.63
C GLU A 85 -10.82 -7.22 -15.43
N LEU A 86 -11.36 -8.41 -15.67
CA LEU A 86 -11.75 -9.33 -14.59
C LEU A 86 -10.52 -9.78 -13.79
N ARG A 87 -9.45 -10.16 -14.48
CA ARG A 87 -8.19 -10.56 -13.85
C ARG A 87 -7.57 -9.43 -13.04
N TRP A 88 -7.64 -8.19 -13.55
CA TRP A 88 -7.15 -7.03 -12.84
C TRP A 88 -7.76 -6.89 -11.44
N PHE A 89 -9.08 -6.92 -11.33
CA PHE A 89 -9.77 -6.74 -10.05
C PHE A 89 -9.79 -8.00 -9.18
N ALA A 90 -10.00 -9.17 -9.79
CA ALA A 90 -10.15 -10.41 -9.04
C ALA A 90 -8.81 -11.01 -8.57
N VAL A 91 -7.69 -10.68 -9.22
CA VAL A 91 -6.39 -11.32 -8.96
C VAL A 91 -5.27 -10.31 -8.77
N GLU A 92 -5.03 -9.43 -9.77
CA GLU A 92 -3.82 -8.61 -9.80
C GLU A 92 -3.83 -7.50 -8.74
N HIS A 93 -4.95 -6.79 -8.60
CA HIS A 93 -5.08 -5.72 -7.61
C HIS A 93 -4.93 -6.25 -6.18
N ILE A 94 -5.63 -7.33 -5.83
CA ILE A 94 -5.55 -7.90 -4.49
C ILE A 94 -4.16 -8.52 -4.22
N GLY A 95 -3.60 -9.23 -5.19
CA GLY A 95 -2.27 -9.84 -5.07
C GLY A 95 -1.16 -8.80 -4.86
N ALA A 96 -1.16 -7.73 -5.67
CA ALA A 96 -0.19 -6.65 -5.53
C ALA A 96 -0.31 -5.92 -4.18
N ASN A 97 -1.54 -5.69 -3.70
CA ASN A 97 -1.77 -5.09 -2.39
C ASN A 97 -1.28 -5.98 -1.25
N LEU A 98 -1.55 -7.29 -1.30
CA LEU A 98 -1.05 -8.25 -0.29
C LEU A 98 0.47 -8.21 -0.20
N VAL A 99 1.17 -8.36 -1.32
CA VAL A 99 2.64 -8.34 -1.35
C VAL A 99 3.17 -6.96 -0.94
N GLY A 100 2.57 -5.88 -1.42
CA GLY A 100 2.95 -4.52 -1.07
C GLY A 100 2.85 -4.25 0.43
N ILE A 101 1.76 -4.65 1.08
CA ILE A 101 1.58 -4.50 2.55
C ILE A 101 2.58 -5.35 3.34
N VAL A 102 2.91 -6.55 2.86
CA VAL A 102 3.98 -7.37 3.47
C VAL A 102 5.31 -6.62 3.42
N LEU A 103 5.66 -6.02 2.28
CA LEU A 103 6.88 -5.22 2.14
C LEU A 103 6.88 -4.02 3.11
N LEU A 104 5.78 -3.27 3.22
CA LEU A 104 5.66 -2.17 4.18
C LEU A 104 5.83 -2.65 5.63
N THR A 105 5.27 -3.80 5.97
CA THR A 105 5.36 -4.41 7.30
C THR A 105 6.80 -4.78 7.66
N ILE A 106 7.50 -5.43 6.72
CA ILE A 106 8.93 -5.74 6.86
C ILE A 106 9.75 -4.44 6.97
N GLY A 107 9.45 -3.46 6.12
CA GLY A 107 10.09 -2.15 6.13
C GLY A 107 9.96 -1.44 7.46
N ASN A 108 8.75 -1.42 8.02
CA ASN A 108 8.51 -0.82 9.34
C ASN A 108 9.24 -1.56 10.46
N SER A 109 9.33 -2.88 10.41
CA SER A 109 10.11 -3.66 11.37
C SER A 109 11.60 -3.30 11.31
N LYS A 110 12.17 -3.22 10.09
CA LYS A 110 13.56 -2.81 9.88
C LYS A 110 13.80 -1.36 10.29
N PHE A 111 12.87 -0.46 9.97
CA PHE A 111 12.91 0.94 10.39
C PHE A 111 12.97 1.08 11.92
N LYS A 112 12.14 0.34 12.65
CA LYS A 112 12.14 0.37 14.12
C LYS A 112 13.41 -0.20 14.75
N LYS A 113 14.01 -1.21 14.13
CA LYS A 113 15.22 -1.87 14.64
C LYS A 113 16.51 -1.16 14.22
N ALA A 114 16.46 -0.24 13.30
CA ALA A 114 17.63 0.48 12.81
C ALA A 114 18.22 1.40 13.89
N ALA A 115 19.53 1.30 14.10
CA ALA A 115 20.25 2.04 15.14
C ALA A 115 20.51 3.51 14.77
N ASP A 116 20.58 3.81 13.46
CA ASP A 116 20.93 5.14 12.94
C ASP A 116 19.96 5.61 11.86
N GLY A 117 19.98 6.91 11.56
CA GLY A 117 19.08 7.53 10.60
C GLY A 117 19.27 7.04 9.17
N GLN A 118 20.51 6.75 8.76
CA GLN A 118 20.77 6.24 7.39
C GLN A 118 20.17 4.87 7.16
N SER A 119 20.27 3.99 8.14
CA SER A 119 19.66 2.66 8.11
C SER A 119 18.12 2.75 8.11
N LYS A 120 17.54 3.73 8.82
CA LYS A 120 16.10 4.02 8.77
C LYS A 120 15.67 4.49 7.39
N ASP A 121 16.38 5.45 6.81
CA ASP A 121 16.11 5.95 5.47
C ASP A 121 16.24 4.84 4.42
N LYS A 122 17.23 3.96 4.54
CA LYS A 122 17.39 2.79 3.67
C LYS A 122 16.18 1.84 3.77
N ALA A 123 15.70 1.58 4.97
CA ALA A 123 14.53 0.73 5.17
C ALA A 123 13.27 1.33 4.51
N VAL A 124 13.08 2.66 4.63
CA VAL A 124 11.98 3.37 3.97
C VAL A 124 12.13 3.27 2.45
N LEU A 125 13.26 3.66 1.90
CA LEU A 125 13.45 3.72 0.44
C LEU A 125 13.29 2.36 -0.23
N VAL A 126 13.82 1.30 0.39
CA VAL A 126 13.74 -0.04 -0.18
C VAL A 126 12.34 -0.63 0.00
N TYR A 127 11.86 -0.75 1.22
CA TYR A 127 10.63 -1.53 1.49
C TYR A 127 9.35 -0.74 1.25
N PHE A 128 9.28 0.52 1.72
CA PHE A 128 8.10 1.36 1.42
C PHE A 128 8.10 1.79 -0.04
N GLY A 129 9.28 2.04 -0.64
CA GLY A 129 9.40 2.36 -2.05
C GLY A 129 8.93 1.23 -2.95
N LEU A 130 9.47 0.01 -2.78
CA LEU A 130 9.05 -1.16 -3.57
C LEU A 130 7.58 -1.52 -3.32
N GLY A 131 7.13 -1.46 -2.06
CA GLY A 131 5.73 -1.72 -1.71
C GLY A 131 4.78 -0.72 -2.37
N LEU A 132 5.11 0.57 -2.32
CA LEU A 132 4.31 1.61 -2.98
C LEU A 132 4.29 1.44 -4.50
N LEU A 133 5.44 1.17 -5.14
CA LEU A 133 5.50 0.96 -6.59
C LEU A 133 4.63 -0.22 -7.02
N LEU A 134 4.69 -1.33 -6.29
CA LEU A 134 3.88 -2.50 -6.57
C LEU A 134 2.38 -2.20 -6.41
N ILE A 135 1.97 -1.59 -5.31
CA ILE A 135 0.58 -1.20 -5.06
C ILE A 135 0.11 -0.22 -6.14
N ALA A 136 0.87 0.85 -6.39
CA ALA A 136 0.52 1.89 -7.36
C ALA A 136 0.38 1.34 -8.78
N SER A 137 1.15 0.32 -9.15
CA SER A 137 1.05 -0.33 -10.47
C SER A 137 -0.30 -1.02 -10.71
N ARG A 138 -1.08 -1.27 -9.66
CA ARG A 138 -2.38 -1.96 -9.71
C ARG A 138 -3.52 -1.16 -9.08
N ILE A 139 -3.35 0.15 -8.86
CA ILE A 139 -4.45 1.05 -8.52
C ILE A 139 -5.26 1.34 -9.79
N PRO A 140 -6.59 1.21 -9.75
CA PRO A 140 -7.47 1.67 -10.84
C PRO A 140 -7.60 3.19 -10.77
N TRP A 141 -6.62 3.90 -11.33
CA TRP A 141 -6.51 5.36 -11.23
C TRP A 141 -7.72 6.10 -11.78
N ASP A 142 -8.32 5.57 -12.84
CA ASP A 142 -9.57 6.06 -13.45
C ASP A 142 -10.79 5.99 -12.54
N ARG A 143 -10.74 5.16 -11.53
CA ARG A 143 -11.81 5.00 -10.52
C ARG A 143 -11.47 5.64 -9.19
N LEU A 144 -10.22 6.04 -8.99
CA LEU A 144 -9.78 6.70 -7.76
C LEU A 144 -10.08 8.20 -7.81
N PHE A 145 -9.95 8.83 -8.98
CA PHE A 145 -10.17 10.27 -9.22
C PHE A 145 -11.46 10.59 -9.99
#